data_ca765f5a25affb0742bfdcd724417db5
#
_entry.id   ca765f5a25affb0742bfdcd724417db5
#
_cell.length_a   1.000
_cell.length_b   1.000
_cell.length_c   1.000
_cell.angle_alpha   90.00
_cell.angle_beta   90.00
_cell.angle_gamma   90.00
#
_symmetry.space_group_name_H-M   'P 1'
#
loop_
_entity.id
_entity.type
_entity.pdbx_description
1 polymer ?
#
loop_
_entity_poly.entity_id
_entity_poly.type
_entity_poly.pdbx_seq_one_letter_code
_entity_poly.pdbx_strand_id
1 'polypeptide(L)'
;IGCFAGHVFQAGQFLRGWSEFLMDLAGNPALAEAVMDRLVQAHIEAFDRYAETVYRHVDIIEVCDDMGMQNTTWVSPQTYRKLIKPYHEKLYRHIKSVTGLPLLLHSDGSIASLIPDFIEIGVDILNPVQYTARNMDLATLKQDFGADICFWGGGVESQHILPFGTPGQVADEVKRCIDILAPGGGFVFGVVHNVNEGVPLDNILAAFQTAKAYGS
;
A
#
# COMPACT_ATOMS: atom_id res chain seq x y z
N ILE A 1 -8.07 -12.39 2.26
CA ILE A 1 -6.71 -11.89 2.02
C ILE A 1 -5.72 -12.76 2.75
N GLY A 2 -4.61 -13.10 2.09
CA GLY A 2 -3.47 -13.76 2.69
C GLY A 2 -2.33 -12.76 2.88
N CYS A 3 -2.02 -12.39 4.13
CA CYS A 3 -0.94 -11.46 4.43
C CYS A 3 0.39 -12.22 4.49
N PHE A 4 1.30 -11.87 3.57
CA PHE A 4 2.66 -12.42 3.55
C PHE A 4 3.70 -11.41 4.07
N ALA A 5 3.39 -10.12 4.04
CA ALA A 5 4.27 -9.00 4.31
C ALA A 5 5.40 -8.83 3.26
N GLY A 6 6.45 -9.63 3.27
CA GLY A 6 7.48 -9.64 2.19
C GLY A 6 8.24 -8.31 2.03
N HIS A 7 8.51 -7.62 3.13
CA HIS A 7 9.24 -6.34 3.11
C HIS A 7 10.64 -6.49 2.53
N VAL A 8 11.01 -5.65 1.57
CA VAL A 8 12.35 -5.60 1.01
C VAL A 8 13.10 -4.36 1.52
N PHE A 9 12.53 -3.18 1.26
CA PHE A 9 13.11 -1.91 1.66
C PHE A 9 13.04 -1.69 3.18
N GLN A 10 11.85 -1.85 3.78
CA GLN A 10 11.69 -1.72 5.23
C GLN A 10 12.48 -2.76 6.01
N ALA A 11 12.58 -4.00 5.53
CA ALA A 11 13.40 -5.01 6.18
C ALA A 11 14.90 -4.64 6.14
N GLY A 12 15.37 -4.02 5.06
CA GLY A 12 16.71 -3.44 5.01
C GLY A 12 16.92 -2.37 6.08
N GLN A 13 15.93 -1.50 6.27
CA GLN A 13 15.93 -0.48 7.34
C GLN A 13 15.92 -1.12 8.74
N PHE A 14 15.14 -2.15 8.98
CA PHE A 14 15.08 -2.84 10.26
C PHE A 14 16.38 -3.59 10.58
N LEU A 15 17.02 -4.21 9.61
CA LEU A 15 18.26 -4.95 9.80
C LEU A 15 19.49 -4.05 9.95
N ARG A 16 19.52 -2.98 9.18
CA ARG A 16 20.72 -2.13 9.05
C ARG A 16 20.64 -0.86 9.87
N GLY A 17 19.43 -0.44 10.26
CA GLY A 17 19.11 0.89 10.79
C GLY A 17 18.55 1.81 9.71
N TRP A 18 17.56 2.64 10.08
CA TRP A 18 16.83 3.49 9.13
C TRP A 18 17.76 4.46 8.37
N SER A 19 18.56 5.21 9.10
CA SER A 19 19.49 6.18 8.51
C SER A 19 20.62 5.49 7.75
N GLU A 20 21.17 4.44 8.33
CA GLU A 20 22.30 3.68 7.80
C GLU A 20 21.95 3.03 6.47
N PHE A 21 20.75 2.43 6.35
CA PHE A 21 20.33 1.82 5.10
C PHE A 21 20.11 2.85 3.98
N LEU A 22 19.52 4.01 4.31
CA LEU A 22 19.39 5.11 3.35
C LEU A 22 20.76 5.67 2.93
N MET A 23 21.72 5.76 3.86
CA MET A 23 23.10 6.16 3.53
C MET A 23 23.79 5.10 2.67
N ASP A 24 23.58 3.81 2.91
CA ASP A 24 24.11 2.73 2.10
C ASP A 24 23.57 2.82 0.65
N LEU A 25 22.27 3.05 0.47
CA LEU A 25 21.68 3.26 -0.87
C LEU A 25 22.34 4.41 -1.65
N ALA A 26 22.76 5.46 -0.95
CA ALA A 26 23.38 6.62 -1.56
C ALA A 26 24.90 6.49 -1.76
N GLY A 27 25.61 5.93 -0.78
CA GLY A 27 27.08 5.94 -0.71
C GLY A 27 27.73 4.57 -0.89
N ASN A 28 27.01 3.49 -0.66
CA ASN A 28 27.50 2.11 -0.81
C ASN A 28 26.39 1.19 -1.38
N PRO A 29 25.88 1.47 -2.59
CA PRO A 29 24.74 0.75 -3.13
C PRO A 29 24.99 -0.76 -3.23
N ALA A 30 26.24 -1.21 -3.44
CA ALA A 30 26.56 -2.64 -3.48
C ALA A 30 26.23 -3.37 -2.17
N LEU A 31 26.40 -2.72 -1.01
CA LEU A 31 25.99 -3.28 0.27
C LEU A 31 24.45 -3.33 0.40
N ALA A 32 23.76 -2.27 0.04
CA ALA A 32 22.30 -2.23 0.08
C ALA A 32 21.69 -3.30 -0.84
N GLU A 33 22.22 -3.45 -2.06
CA GLU A 33 21.82 -4.47 -3.02
C GLU A 33 22.08 -5.89 -2.48
N ALA A 34 23.24 -6.16 -1.85
CA ALA A 34 23.52 -7.44 -1.24
C ALA A 34 22.56 -7.79 -0.09
N VAL A 35 22.16 -6.80 0.71
CA VAL A 35 21.13 -6.98 1.77
C VAL A 35 19.78 -7.33 1.14
N MET A 36 19.32 -6.56 0.15
CA MET A 36 18.04 -6.79 -0.51
C MET A 36 17.99 -8.11 -1.27
N ASP A 37 19.10 -8.52 -1.91
CA ASP A 37 19.16 -9.81 -2.61
C ASP A 37 18.98 -10.99 -1.63
N ARG A 38 19.63 -10.93 -0.47
CA ARG A 38 19.45 -11.95 0.57
C ARG A 38 18.04 -11.96 1.15
N LEU A 39 17.46 -10.78 1.36
CA LEU A 39 16.06 -10.64 1.82
C LEU A 39 15.08 -11.25 0.81
N VAL A 40 15.21 -10.89 -0.45
CA VAL A 40 14.31 -11.44 -1.51
C VAL A 40 14.45 -12.94 -1.63
N GLN A 41 15.67 -13.49 -1.57
CA GLN A 41 15.86 -14.93 -1.59
C GLN A 41 15.17 -15.62 -0.41
N ALA A 42 15.33 -15.07 0.80
CA ALA A 42 14.66 -15.61 2.00
C ALA A 42 13.13 -15.48 1.91
N HIS A 43 12.62 -14.36 1.35
CA HIS A 43 11.18 -14.19 1.14
C HIS A 43 10.60 -15.15 0.11
N ILE A 44 11.31 -15.43 -0.98
CA ILE A 44 10.90 -16.42 -1.97
C ILE A 44 10.79 -17.80 -1.33
N GLU A 45 11.81 -18.24 -0.60
CA GLU A 45 11.80 -19.54 0.10
C GLU A 45 10.70 -19.63 1.17
N ALA A 46 10.43 -18.51 1.88
CA ALA A 46 9.36 -18.45 2.85
C ALA A 46 7.98 -18.43 2.18
N PHE A 47 7.84 -17.74 1.05
CA PHE A 47 6.60 -17.66 0.30
C PHE A 47 6.20 -19.01 -0.29
N ASP A 48 7.14 -19.79 -0.80
CA ASP A 48 6.86 -21.12 -1.33
C ASP A 48 6.22 -22.02 -0.26
N ARG A 49 6.75 -22.01 0.96
CA ARG A 49 6.16 -22.74 2.10
C ARG A 49 4.79 -22.18 2.53
N TYR A 50 4.66 -20.85 2.54
CA TYR A 50 3.38 -20.19 2.84
C TYR A 50 2.34 -20.58 1.79
N ALA A 51 2.69 -20.56 0.53
CA ALA A 51 1.79 -20.89 -0.56
C ALA A 51 1.29 -22.32 -0.50
N GLU A 52 2.12 -23.32 -0.12
CA GLU A 52 1.68 -24.72 0.02
C GLU A 52 0.41 -24.85 0.90
N THR A 53 0.24 -23.99 1.88
CA THR A 53 -0.82 -24.10 2.88
C THR A 53 -1.92 -23.05 2.69
N VAL A 54 -1.59 -21.82 2.29
CA VAL A 54 -2.49 -20.67 2.42
C VAL A 54 -3.16 -20.28 1.13
N TYR A 55 -2.48 -20.30 -0.04
CA TYR A 55 -2.98 -19.66 -1.25
C TYR A 55 -4.36 -20.19 -1.73
N ARG A 56 -4.67 -21.46 -1.45
CA ARG A 56 -5.96 -22.08 -1.83
C ARG A 56 -7.15 -21.60 -0.98
N HIS A 57 -6.89 -20.88 0.09
CA HIS A 57 -7.88 -20.39 1.04
C HIS A 57 -8.05 -18.88 1.02
N VAL A 58 -7.36 -18.19 0.10
CA VAL A 58 -7.37 -16.74 -0.04
C VAL A 58 -7.56 -16.35 -1.50
N ASP A 59 -8.08 -15.15 -1.73
CA ASP A 59 -8.34 -14.61 -3.06
C ASP A 59 -7.35 -13.52 -3.46
N ILE A 60 -6.58 -13.00 -2.53
CA ILE A 60 -5.63 -11.89 -2.69
C ILE A 60 -4.43 -12.17 -1.80
N ILE A 61 -3.23 -11.93 -2.32
CA ILE A 61 -1.99 -11.90 -1.53
C ILE A 61 -1.61 -10.46 -1.23
N GLU A 62 -1.38 -10.18 0.05
CA GLU A 62 -0.90 -8.88 0.52
C GLU A 62 0.60 -8.93 0.78
N VAL A 63 1.30 -7.95 0.20
CA VAL A 63 2.69 -7.61 0.51
C VAL A 63 2.75 -6.18 1.06
N CYS A 64 3.82 -5.87 1.80
CA CYS A 64 3.91 -4.63 2.53
C CYS A 64 5.33 -4.06 2.40
N ASP A 65 5.44 -2.82 1.94
CA ASP A 65 6.71 -2.07 1.96
C ASP A 65 6.45 -0.56 1.83
N ASP A 66 6.61 0.19 2.92
CA ASP A 66 6.31 1.62 2.94
C ASP A 66 7.37 2.42 2.20
N MET A 67 6.99 2.93 1.04
CA MET A 67 7.85 3.73 0.17
C MET A 67 7.66 5.24 0.34
N GLY A 68 6.63 5.66 1.09
CA GLY A 68 6.26 7.07 1.25
C GLY A 68 6.43 7.60 2.67
N MET A 69 6.60 8.91 2.73
CA MET A 69 6.44 9.76 3.90
C MET A 69 5.27 10.72 3.68
N GLN A 70 4.95 11.59 4.63
CA GLN A 70 3.84 12.54 4.48
C GLN A 70 4.00 13.45 3.25
N ASN A 71 5.22 13.87 2.91
CA ASN A 71 5.46 14.90 1.88
C ASN A 71 6.22 14.41 0.64
N THR A 72 6.80 13.22 0.70
CA THR A 72 7.64 12.68 -0.38
C THR A 72 7.86 11.18 -0.21
N THR A 73 8.47 10.53 -1.17
CA THR A 73 9.00 9.16 -1.06
C THR A 73 10.29 9.11 -0.24
N TRP A 74 10.60 7.96 0.39
CA TRP A 74 11.85 7.75 1.12
C TRP A 74 13.10 7.96 0.26
N VAL A 75 13.02 7.58 -1.00
CA VAL A 75 14.08 7.74 -1.99
C VAL A 75 13.50 8.38 -3.25
N SER A 76 14.33 8.99 -4.09
CA SER A 76 13.84 9.52 -5.36
C SER A 76 13.26 8.39 -6.24
N PRO A 77 12.30 8.66 -7.12
CA PRO A 77 11.82 7.67 -8.09
C PRO A 77 12.94 7.06 -8.94
N GLN A 78 13.96 7.84 -9.25
CA GLN A 78 15.14 7.34 -9.97
C GLN A 78 15.94 6.32 -9.15
N THR A 79 16.14 6.61 -7.86
CA THR A 79 16.83 5.67 -6.94
C THR A 79 16.01 4.41 -6.75
N TYR A 80 14.68 4.55 -6.58
CA TYR A 80 13.76 3.41 -6.50
C TYR A 80 13.90 2.49 -7.72
N ARG A 81 13.76 3.04 -8.93
CA ARG A 81 13.86 2.29 -10.19
C ARG A 81 15.19 1.58 -10.36
N LYS A 82 16.28 2.23 -9.92
CA LYS A 82 17.63 1.70 -10.09
C LYS A 82 17.97 0.63 -9.05
N LEU A 83 17.63 0.84 -7.78
CA LEU A 83 18.20 0.07 -6.66
C LEU A 83 17.16 -0.79 -5.92
N ILE A 84 15.85 -0.47 -5.94
CA ILE A 84 14.84 -1.17 -5.14
C ILE A 84 13.86 -1.95 -6.03
N LYS A 85 13.34 -1.30 -7.06
CA LYS A 85 12.36 -1.90 -7.98
C LYS A 85 12.75 -3.29 -8.50
N PRO A 86 14.01 -3.60 -8.88
CA PRO A 86 14.37 -4.94 -9.35
C PRO A 86 14.13 -6.05 -8.32
N TYR A 87 14.24 -5.72 -7.04
CA TYR A 87 14.01 -6.68 -5.94
C TYR A 87 12.51 -6.86 -5.66
N HIS A 88 11.73 -5.78 -5.68
CA HIS A 88 10.27 -5.87 -5.65
C HIS A 88 9.75 -6.68 -6.83
N GLU A 89 10.21 -6.40 -8.04
CA GLU A 89 9.80 -7.12 -9.25
C GLU A 89 10.09 -8.61 -9.14
N LYS A 90 11.30 -8.97 -8.69
CA LYS A 90 11.70 -10.38 -8.51
C LYS A 90 10.75 -11.11 -7.55
N LEU A 91 10.44 -10.50 -6.40
CA LEU A 91 9.55 -11.09 -5.40
C LEU A 91 8.08 -11.13 -5.90
N TYR A 92 7.56 -10.03 -6.41
CA TYR A 92 6.15 -9.91 -6.80
C TYR A 92 5.80 -10.80 -8.00
N ARG A 93 6.68 -10.86 -8.99
CA ARG A 93 6.53 -11.81 -10.12
C ARG A 93 6.57 -13.26 -9.66
N HIS A 94 7.45 -13.60 -8.69
CA HIS A 94 7.47 -14.94 -8.12
C HIS A 94 6.13 -15.27 -7.44
N ILE A 95 5.63 -14.40 -6.56
CA ILE A 95 4.33 -14.56 -5.88
C ILE A 95 3.20 -14.81 -6.89
N LYS A 96 3.11 -13.97 -7.92
CA LYS A 96 2.09 -14.11 -8.96
C LYS A 96 2.26 -15.38 -9.79
N SER A 97 3.48 -15.82 -10.06
CA SER A 97 3.75 -17.06 -10.82
C SER A 97 3.33 -18.33 -10.06
N VAL A 98 3.43 -18.30 -8.74
CA VAL A 98 3.05 -19.43 -7.86
C VAL A 98 1.54 -19.50 -7.65
N THR A 99 0.88 -18.34 -7.47
CA THR A 99 -0.52 -18.30 -7.03
C THR A 99 -1.52 -17.94 -8.13
N GLY A 100 -1.11 -17.11 -9.09
CA GLY A 100 -2.02 -16.49 -10.06
C GLY A 100 -3.00 -15.48 -9.46
N LEU A 101 -2.89 -15.17 -8.16
CA LEU A 101 -3.81 -14.29 -7.44
C LEU A 101 -3.44 -12.81 -7.60
N PRO A 102 -4.41 -11.89 -7.46
CA PRO A 102 -4.13 -10.46 -7.36
C PRO A 102 -3.18 -10.14 -6.22
N LEU A 103 -2.26 -9.20 -6.47
CA LEU A 103 -1.28 -8.73 -5.51
C LEU A 103 -1.69 -7.36 -4.97
N LEU A 104 -1.90 -7.28 -3.66
CA LEU A 104 -2.12 -6.05 -2.92
C LEU A 104 -0.80 -5.59 -2.32
N LEU A 105 -0.38 -4.36 -2.65
CA LEU A 105 0.73 -3.70 -2.00
C LEU A 105 0.21 -2.73 -0.94
N HIS A 106 0.60 -2.96 0.30
CA HIS A 106 0.47 -1.96 1.37
C HIS A 106 1.68 -1.04 1.36
N SER A 107 1.45 0.25 1.13
CA SER A 107 2.48 1.29 1.15
C SER A 107 1.89 2.64 1.49
N ASP A 108 2.22 3.16 2.66
CA ASP A 108 1.75 4.46 3.14
C ASP A 108 2.44 5.65 2.47
N GLY A 109 1.82 6.82 2.62
CA GLY A 109 2.43 8.10 2.34
C GLY A 109 2.27 8.62 0.91
N SER A 110 3.15 9.55 0.57
CA SER A 110 3.20 10.25 -0.73
C SER A 110 3.91 9.39 -1.77
N ILE A 111 3.18 8.47 -2.42
CA ILE A 111 3.73 7.47 -3.34
C ILE A 111 3.23 7.60 -4.79
N ALA A 112 2.45 8.64 -5.11
CA ALA A 112 1.88 8.82 -6.46
C ALA A 112 2.92 8.68 -7.58
N SER A 113 4.14 9.17 -7.37
CA SER A 113 5.23 9.09 -8.36
C SER A 113 5.77 7.67 -8.60
N LEU A 114 5.43 6.71 -7.74
CA LEU A 114 5.85 5.30 -7.83
C LEU A 114 4.72 4.38 -8.31
N ILE A 115 3.47 4.84 -8.34
CA ILE A 115 2.33 4.00 -8.76
C ILE A 115 2.54 3.39 -10.15
N PRO A 116 3.02 4.13 -11.17
CA PRO A 116 3.32 3.52 -12.48
C PRO A 116 4.33 2.37 -12.38
N ASP A 117 5.34 2.51 -11.53
CA ASP A 117 6.34 1.47 -11.32
C ASP A 117 5.73 0.24 -10.62
N PHE A 118 4.82 0.44 -9.66
CA PHE A 118 4.12 -0.65 -8.98
C PHE A 118 3.22 -1.43 -9.95
N ILE A 119 2.47 -0.74 -10.80
CA ILE A 119 1.66 -1.38 -11.85
C ILE A 119 2.55 -2.23 -12.78
N GLU A 120 3.66 -1.68 -13.25
CA GLU A 120 4.60 -2.36 -14.16
C GLU A 120 5.16 -3.67 -13.57
N ILE A 121 5.43 -3.71 -12.27
CA ILE A 121 5.94 -4.90 -11.58
C ILE A 121 4.87 -5.87 -11.09
N GLY A 122 3.60 -5.58 -11.39
CA GLY A 122 2.48 -6.50 -11.22
C GLY A 122 1.65 -6.31 -9.96
N VAL A 123 1.67 -5.13 -9.34
CA VAL A 123 0.73 -4.76 -8.27
C VAL A 123 -0.65 -4.51 -8.89
N ASP A 124 -1.66 -5.20 -8.41
CA ASP A 124 -3.05 -5.06 -8.86
C ASP A 124 -3.89 -4.16 -7.96
N ILE A 125 -3.51 -4.06 -6.67
CA ILE A 125 -4.28 -3.35 -5.65
C ILE A 125 -3.32 -2.53 -4.79
N LEU A 126 -3.62 -1.24 -4.61
CA LEU A 126 -2.88 -0.33 -3.74
C LEU A 126 -3.65 -0.11 -2.44
N ASN A 127 -2.99 -0.29 -1.31
CA ASN A 127 -3.50 -0.06 0.04
C ASN A 127 -2.43 0.60 0.93
N PRO A 128 -2.80 1.56 1.75
CA PRO A 128 -4.01 2.36 1.67
C PRO A 128 -3.87 3.47 0.62
N VAL A 129 -4.92 4.27 0.45
CA VAL A 129 -4.82 5.52 -0.30
C VAL A 129 -4.76 6.67 0.71
N GLN A 130 -3.56 7.05 1.14
CA GLN A 130 -3.35 8.11 2.12
C GLN A 130 -3.47 9.50 1.46
N TYR A 131 -4.70 9.91 1.13
CA TYR A 131 -4.97 11.14 0.38
C TYR A 131 -4.66 12.45 1.13
N THR A 132 -4.32 12.39 2.41
CA THR A 132 -3.77 13.51 3.17
C THR A 132 -2.27 13.70 2.94
N ALA A 133 -1.61 12.73 2.33
CA ALA A 133 -0.22 12.87 1.93
C ALA A 133 -0.10 13.73 0.67
N ARG A 134 1.05 14.35 0.49
CA ARG A 134 1.30 15.25 -0.65
C ARG A 134 1.18 14.50 -1.98
N ASN A 135 0.53 15.14 -2.97
CA ASN A 135 0.30 14.61 -4.32
C ASN A 135 -0.58 13.33 -4.37
N MET A 136 -1.32 13.02 -3.31
CA MET A 136 -2.20 11.86 -3.22
C MET A 136 -3.68 12.26 -3.36
N ASP A 137 -3.99 13.28 -4.16
CA ASP A 137 -5.38 13.70 -4.42
C ASP A 137 -6.18 12.57 -5.09
N LEU A 138 -7.34 12.22 -4.51
CA LEU A 138 -8.15 11.07 -4.93
C LEU A 138 -8.63 11.17 -6.37
N ALA A 139 -9.04 12.37 -6.82
CA ALA A 139 -9.55 12.55 -8.18
C ALA A 139 -8.43 12.38 -9.21
N THR A 140 -7.26 12.96 -8.93
CA THR A 140 -6.06 12.80 -9.75
C THR A 140 -5.63 11.33 -9.82
N LEU A 141 -5.56 10.65 -8.67
CA LEU A 141 -5.18 9.23 -8.63
C LEU A 141 -6.17 8.36 -9.41
N LYS A 142 -7.48 8.61 -9.25
CA LYS A 142 -8.51 7.86 -9.98
C LYS A 142 -8.43 8.10 -11.48
N GLN A 143 -8.23 9.34 -11.89
CA GLN A 143 -8.10 9.70 -13.31
C GLN A 143 -6.87 9.06 -13.94
N ASP A 144 -5.71 9.13 -13.26
CA ASP A 144 -4.42 8.74 -13.83
C ASP A 144 -4.19 7.22 -13.79
N PHE A 145 -4.71 6.53 -12.76
CA PHE A 145 -4.36 5.12 -12.51
C PHE A 145 -5.55 4.20 -12.30
N GLY A 146 -6.78 4.73 -12.18
CA GLY A 146 -7.96 3.91 -11.82
C GLY A 146 -8.38 2.88 -12.87
N ALA A 147 -7.82 2.92 -14.08
CA ALA A 147 -8.01 1.88 -15.10
C ALA A 147 -7.06 0.68 -14.91
N ASP A 148 -5.92 0.88 -14.25
CA ASP A 148 -4.83 -0.07 -14.19
C ASP A 148 -4.62 -0.67 -12.79
N ILE A 149 -5.12 -0.01 -11.72
CA ILE A 149 -4.95 -0.46 -10.33
C ILE A 149 -6.24 -0.26 -9.54
N CYS A 150 -6.52 -1.20 -8.64
CA CYS A 150 -7.62 -1.07 -7.68
C CYS A 150 -7.13 -0.29 -6.44
N PHE A 151 -7.93 0.67 -5.98
CA PHE A 151 -7.68 1.40 -4.74
C PHE A 151 -8.43 0.74 -3.58
N TRP A 152 -7.69 0.23 -2.61
CA TRP A 152 -8.26 -0.34 -1.39
C TRP A 152 -7.92 0.56 -0.18
N GLY A 153 -8.93 1.12 0.45
CA GLY A 153 -8.79 2.16 1.47
C GLY A 153 -8.97 3.57 0.89
N GLY A 154 -8.75 4.60 1.70
CA GLY A 154 -9.02 5.97 1.29
C GLY A 154 -10.49 6.36 1.36
N GLY A 155 -11.33 5.57 2.03
CA GLY A 155 -12.76 5.87 2.23
C GLY A 155 -13.03 6.88 3.32
N VAL A 156 -12.15 7.01 4.29
CA VAL A 156 -12.12 8.08 5.31
C VAL A 156 -10.73 8.20 5.89
N GLU A 157 -10.26 9.43 6.07
CA GLU A 157 -8.93 9.65 6.63
C GLU A 157 -8.90 9.44 8.15
N SER A 158 -7.79 8.90 8.64
CA SER A 158 -7.62 8.41 10.01
C SER A 158 -6.87 9.38 10.93
N GLN A 159 -6.41 10.53 10.41
CA GLN A 159 -5.59 11.47 11.20
C GLN A 159 -6.40 12.61 11.84
N HIS A 160 -7.49 13.06 11.18
CA HIS A 160 -8.26 14.22 11.61
C HIS A 160 -9.76 13.97 11.63
N ILE A 161 -10.36 13.56 10.49
CA ILE A 161 -11.83 13.44 10.38
C ILE A 161 -12.35 12.27 11.21
N LEU A 162 -11.77 11.09 11.06
CA LEU A 162 -12.24 9.91 11.79
C LEU A 162 -12.09 10.06 13.32
N PRO A 163 -10.96 10.55 13.87
CA PRO A 163 -10.80 10.69 15.31
C PRO A 163 -11.47 11.93 15.90
N PHE A 164 -11.55 13.04 15.17
CA PHE A 164 -11.93 14.35 15.75
C PHE A 164 -13.17 15.00 15.12
N GLY A 165 -13.67 14.44 14.00
CA GLY A 165 -14.90 14.90 13.36
C GLY A 165 -16.15 14.47 14.13
N THR A 166 -17.30 15.05 13.77
CA THR A 166 -18.61 14.53 14.18
C THR A 166 -19.02 13.35 13.28
N PRO A 167 -19.93 12.46 13.71
CA PRO A 167 -20.46 11.39 12.86
C PRO A 167 -20.99 11.87 11.50
N GLY A 168 -21.61 13.06 11.46
CA GLY A 168 -22.07 13.70 10.23
C GLY A 168 -20.93 14.07 9.28
N GLN A 169 -19.86 14.66 9.79
CA GLN A 169 -18.66 14.99 9.00
C GLN A 169 -17.97 13.73 8.47
N VAL A 170 -17.91 12.66 9.28
CA VAL A 170 -17.39 11.36 8.84
C VAL A 170 -18.24 10.79 7.71
N ALA A 171 -19.56 10.82 7.83
CA ALA A 171 -20.49 10.35 6.79
C ALA A 171 -20.33 11.14 5.47
N ASP A 172 -20.19 12.47 5.55
CA ASP A 172 -20.00 13.32 4.37
C ASP A 172 -18.66 13.06 3.69
N GLU A 173 -17.60 12.85 4.45
CA GLU A 173 -16.28 12.48 3.92
C GLU A 173 -16.32 11.12 3.23
N VAL A 174 -16.96 10.12 3.82
CA VAL A 174 -17.14 8.80 3.20
C VAL A 174 -17.86 8.89 1.86
N LYS A 175 -18.96 9.65 1.78
CA LYS A 175 -19.68 9.87 0.51
C LYS A 175 -18.79 10.53 -0.53
N ARG A 176 -18.07 11.60 -0.14
CA ARG A 176 -17.12 12.28 -1.02
C ARG A 176 -16.08 11.31 -1.61
N CYS A 177 -15.49 10.45 -0.78
CA CYS A 177 -14.50 9.48 -1.23
C CYS A 177 -15.11 8.43 -2.18
N ILE A 178 -16.32 7.94 -1.87
CA ILE A 178 -17.05 7.00 -2.74
C ILE A 178 -17.38 7.66 -4.08
N ASP A 179 -17.90 8.90 -4.09
CA ASP A 179 -18.22 9.61 -5.33
C ASP A 179 -17.02 9.79 -6.26
N ILE A 180 -15.81 9.89 -5.70
CA ILE A 180 -14.58 10.04 -6.48
C ILE A 180 -14.03 8.68 -6.93
N LEU A 181 -13.95 7.71 -6.03
CA LEU A 181 -13.21 6.47 -6.28
C LEU A 181 -14.05 5.33 -6.88
N ALA A 182 -15.36 5.28 -6.60
CA ALA A 182 -16.20 4.18 -7.03
C ALA A 182 -16.62 4.19 -8.52
N PRO A 183 -16.79 5.35 -9.19
CA PRO A 183 -17.18 5.35 -10.59
C PRO A 183 -16.26 4.48 -11.47
N GLY A 184 -16.87 3.58 -12.26
CA GLY A 184 -16.13 2.65 -13.11
C GLY A 184 -15.54 1.43 -12.38
N GLY A 185 -15.78 1.28 -11.07
CA GLY A 185 -15.21 0.19 -10.27
C GLY A 185 -13.76 0.44 -9.81
N GLY A 186 -13.06 -0.62 -9.38
CA GLY A 186 -11.67 -0.53 -8.92
C GLY A 186 -11.50 0.20 -7.58
N PHE A 187 -12.52 0.17 -6.72
CA PHE A 187 -12.46 0.71 -5.37
C PHE A 187 -13.02 -0.26 -4.32
N VAL A 188 -12.28 -0.46 -3.25
CA VAL A 188 -12.73 -1.18 -2.06
C VAL A 188 -12.70 -0.23 -0.86
N PHE A 189 -13.86 0.00 -0.26
CA PHE A 189 -13.95 0.86 0.90
C PHE A 189 -13.13 0.32 2.07
N GLY A 190 -12.40 1.21 2.73
CA GLY A 190 -11.67 0.99 3.97
C GLY A 190 -11.21 2.32 4.53
N VAL A 191 -10.91 2.37 5.81
CA VAL A 191 -10.22 3.51 6.41
C VAL A 191 -8.81 3.64 5.81
N VAL A 192 -8.23 4.84 5.84
CA VAL A 192 -6.89 5.05 5.28
C VAL A 192 -5.84 4.18 5.98
N HIS A 193 -5.93 4.04 7.29
CA HIS A 193 -5.01 3.21 8.06
C HIS A 193 -5.75 2.55 9.24
N ASN A 194 -5.04 1.91 10.15
CA ASN A 194 -5.62 1.32 11.35
C ASN A 194 -6.45 2.32 12.16
N VAL A 195 -7.57 1.88 12.69
CA VAL A 195 -8.35 2.66 13.64
C VAL A 195 -7.61 2.66 14.98
N ASN A 196 -7.05 3.81 15.35
CA ASN A 196 -6.26 3.96 16.56
C ASN A 196 -7.15 4.04 17.82
N GLU A 197 -6.53 3.80 18.97
CA GLU A 197 -7.15 4.04 20.27
C GLU A 197 -7.66 5.49 20.37
N GLY A 198 -8.81 5.68 20.99
CA GLY A 198 -9.41 7.01 21.19
C GLY A 198 -10.33 7.49 20.05
N VAL A 199 -10.40 6.77 18.93
CA VAL A 199 -11.41 7.10 17.90
C VAL A 199 -12.81 6.79 18.45
N PRO A 200 -13.77 7.77 18.40
CA PRO A 200 -15.13 7.56 18.89
C PRO A 200 -15.85 6.43 18.15
N LEU A 201 -16.51 5.54 18.89
CA LEU A 201 -17.27 4.45 18.29
C LEU A 201 -18.33 4.93 17.31
N ASP A 202 -19.01 6.05 17.61
CA ASP A 202 -20.03 6.64 16.74
C ASP A 202 -19.45 7.06 15.38
N ASN A 203 -18.19 7.51 15.33
CA ASN A 203 -17.51 7.85 14.10
C ASN A 203 -17.18 6.60 13.28
N ILE A 204 -16.72 5.52 13.95
CA ILE A 204 -16.46 4.24 13.29
C ILE A 204 -17.77 3.69 12.69
N LEU A 205 -18.85 3.69 13.48
CA LEU A 205 -20.17 3.24 13.01
C LEU A 205 -20.68 4.09 11.86
N ALA A 206 -20.54 5.43 11.95
CA ALA A 206 -20.93 6.33 10.88
C ALA A 206 -20.19 6.04 9.57
N ALA A 207 -18.87 5.77 9.64
CA ALA A 207 -18.08 5.44 8.47
C ALA A 207 -18.58 4.17 7.76
N PHE A 208 -18.70 3.07 8.47
CA PHE A 208 -19.07 1.78 7.86
C PHE A 208 -20.56 1.70 7.49
N GLN A 209 -21.47 2.30 8.28
CA GLN A 209 -22.89 2.36 7.95
C GLN A 209 -23.15 3.22 6.72
N THR A 210 -22.46 4.36 6.60
CA THR A 210 -22.55 5.22 5.41
C THR A 210 -22.01 4.50 4.18
N ALA A 211 -20.86 3.88 4.28
CA ALA A 211 -20.28 3.13 3.16
C ALA A 211 -21.23 2.03 2.66
N LYS A 212 -21.83 1.27 3.60
CA LYS A 212 -22.80 0.22 3.27
C LYS A 212 -24.07 0.75 2.63
N ALA A 213 -24.58 1.89 3.10
CA ALA A 213 -25.86 2.43 2.63
C ALA A 213 -25.71 3.24 1.32
N TYR A 214 -24.58 3.87 1.10
CA TYR A 214 -24.33 4.79 -0.02
C TYR A 214 -23.54 4.15 -1.17
N GLY A 215 -22.68 3.19 -0.88
CA GLY A 215 -21.82 2.55 -1.87
C GLY A 215 -22.40 1.27 -2.50
N SER A 216 -23.68 0.97 -2.27
CA SER A 216 -24.38 -0.22 -2.81
C SER A 216 -25.13 0.09 -4.09
#